data_439f95c80157ba19a9390f6dc7805de3
#
_entry.id   439f95c80157ba19a9390f6dc7805de3
#
_cell.length_a   1.000
_cell.length_b   1.000
_cell.length_c   1.000
_cell.angle_alpha   90.00
_cell.angle_beta   90.00
_cell.angle_gamma   90.00
#
_symmetry.space_group_name_H-M   'P 1'
#
loop_
_entity.id
_entity.type
_entity.pdbx_description
1 polymer ?
#
loop_
_entity_poly.entity_id
_entity_poly.type
_entity_poly.pdbx_seq_one_letter_code
_entity_poly.pdbx_strand_id
1 'polypeptide(L)'
;MSEIDPRGAEAEAGPDAALAARLWQFPARRIAIREAGLIGWRESGPAQGAGDSTARAAAGERALPVVLLHGIGSGAASWLAQLDTLGASRRVLAWDAPGYGESTPVAPASPLAADYAASLAGWLDALAIERCVLVGHSLGAIVAGAFARRHAGRLAGLLLVSPAAGYGAAPAATRDERRDARLAMLAALGPAGLAEQRSANMLSAHAGEAARAWVRRVMAQVKPAGYTQATHLLANADLAADLAAWRAMTDAAGAARVEVMVGAEDGITPPNACERIAAAAGVALRIVPRAGHAGYVEAPERYSALIGAFCARCDESWRQA
;
A
#
# COMPACT_ATOMS: atom_id res chain seq x y z
N MET A 1 12.05 38.28 28.07
CA MET A 1 11.69 36.93 27.61
C MET A 1 10.17 36.90 27.48
N SER A 2 9.69 37.05 26.27
CA SER A 2 8.26 37.07 25.94
C SER A 2 7.84 35.60 25.82
N GLU A 3 6.92 35.18 26.68
CA GLU A 3 6.26 33.87 26.56
C GLU A 3 5.48 33.84 25.26
N ILE A 4 5.82 32.87 24.40
CA ILE A 4 5.07 32.60 23.18
C ILE A 4 3.79 31.89 23.61
N ASP A 5 2.63 32.56 23.46
CA ASP A 5 1.32 31.99 23.73
C ASP A 5 1.09 30.76 22.83
N PRO A 6 0.98 29.53 23.40
CA PRO A 6 0.80 28.32 22.61
C PRO A 6 -0.51 28.30 21.79
N ARG A 7 -1.48 29.18 22.07
CA ARG A 7 -2.75 29.28 21.35
C ARG A 7 -2.62 30.08 20.05
N GLY A 8 -1.53 30.85 19.85
CA GLY A 8 -1.23 31.57 18.62
C GLY A 8 -0.63 30.67 17.51
N ALA A 9 -0.08 29.49 17.88
CA ALA A 9 0.52 28.55 16.93
C ALA A 9 -0.50 27.64 16.22
N GLU A 10 -1.71 27.52 16.74
CA GLU A 10 -2.77 26.69 16.13
C GLU A 10 -3.48 27.34 14.95
N ALA A 11 -3.38 28.67 14.80
CA ALA A 11 -4.10 29.41 13.76
C ALA A 11 -3.41 29.43 12.39
N GLU A 12 -2.15 28.98 12.29
CA GLU A 12 -1.39 28.88 11.02
C GLU A 12 -1.17 27.44 10.53
N ALA A 13 -1.71 26.46 11.22
CA ALA A 13 -1.54 25.06 10.83
C ALA A 13 -2.48 24.71 9.66
N GLY A 14 -1.93 24.26 8.52
CA GLY A 14 -2.73 23.82 7.38
C GLY A 14 -3.70 22.68 7.72
N PRO A 15 -4.67 22.37 6.85
CA PRO A 15 -5.76 21.42 7.10
C PRO A 15 -5.28 19.97 7.38
N ASP A 16 -4.03 19.65 7.05
CA ASP A 16 -3.38 18.37 7.32
C ASP A 16 -2.46 18.37 8.55
N ALA A 17 -2.38 19.46 9.30
CA ALA A 17 -1.48 19.58 10.44
C ALA A 17 -1.76 18.55 11.54
N ALA A 18 -3.03 18.29 11.83
CA ALA A 18 -3.44 17.26 12.79
C ALA A 18 -3.00 15.84 12.32
N LEU A 19 -3.09 15.55 11.03
CA LEU A 19 -2.61 14.28 10.46
C LEU A 19 -1.08 14.19 10.52
N ALA A 20 -0.39 15.29 10.23
CA ALA A 20 1.06 15.36 10.34
C ALA A 20 1.54 15.15 11.79
N ALA A 21 0.88 15.75 12.77
CA ALA A 21 1.18 15.54 14.19
C ALA A 21 0.94 14.08 14.61
N ARG A 22 -0.15 13.46 14.16
CA ARG A 22 -0.42 12.03 14.43
C ARG A 22 0.64 11.12 13.82
N LEU A 23 1.22 11.47 12.67
CA LEU A 23 2.24 10.66 12.02
C LEU A 23 3.51 10.50 12.87
N TRP A 24 3.82 11.45 13.77
CA TRP A 24 4.94 11.33 14.71
C TRP A 24 4.81 10.15 15.68
N GLN A 25 3.60 9.64 15.91
CA GLN A 25 3.38 8.44 16.71
C GLN A 25 3.87 7.16 16.00
N PHE A 26 4.05 7.22 14.68
CA PHE A 26 4.52 6.12 13.85
C PHE A 26 5.81 6.55 13.11
N PRO A 27 6.95 6.67 13.82
CA PRO A 27 8.19 7.14 13.21
C PRO A 27 8.64 6.22 12.07
N ALA A 28 9.29 6.81 11.07
CA ALA A 28 9.93 6.05 10.01
C ALA A 28 11.03 5.16 10.59
N ARG A 29 11.02 3.90 10.18
CA ARG A 29 12.03 2.89 10.52
C ARG A 29 12.73 2.46 9.24
N ARG A 30 13.91 1.87 9.36
CA ARG A 30 14.65 1.29 8.23
C ARG A 30 15.47 0.10 8.69
N ILE A 31 15.61 -0.88 7.80
CA ILE A 31 16.44 -2.06 8.00
C ILE A 31 17.19 -2.38 6.71
N ALA A 32 18.42 -2.86 6.86
CA ALA A 32 19.18 -3.39 5.73
C ALA A 32 18.69 -4.79 5.39
N ILE A 33 18.42 -5.04 4.11
CA ILE A 33 18.10 -6.36 3.60
C ILE A 33 19.21 -6.81 2.63
N ARG A 34 19.51 -8.10 2.67
CA ARG A 34 20.57 -8.66 1.82
C ARG A 34 20.23 -8.39 0.35
N GLU A 35 21.18 -7.90 -0.43
CA GLU A 35 21.11 -7.66 -1.88
C GLU A 35 20.17 -6.53 -2.35
N ALA A 36 19.33 -5.96 -1.47
CA ALA A 36 18.38 -4.91 -1.87
C ALA A 36 18.56 -3.56 -1.14
N GLY A 37 19.60 -3.43 -0.30
CA GLY A 37 19.89 -2.19 0.42
C GLY A 37 18.97 -1.97 1.61
N LEU A 38 18.46 -0.74 1.80
CA LEU A 38 17.58 -0.38 2.90
C LEU A 38 16.11 -0.49 2.48
N ILE A 39 15.26 -0.96 3.38
CA ILE A 39 13.81 -0.79 3.30
C ILE A 39 13.33 0.02 4.48
N GLY A 40 12.59 1.10 4.16
CA GLY A 40 11.90 1.96 5.10
C GLY A 40 10.46 1.51 5.32
N TRP A 41 9.93 1.76 6.52
CA TRP A 41 8.52 1.50 6.83
C TRP A 41 8.05 2.30 8.04
N ARG A 42 6.74 2.30 8.27
CA ARG A 42 6.12 2.70 9.53
C ARG A 42 5.37 1.51 10.13
N GLU A 43 5.28 1.47 11.43
CA GLU A 43 4.73 0.32 12.13
C GLU A 43 3.91 0.74 13.34
N SER A 44 2.83 0.01 13.56
CA SER A 44 2.04 0.05 14.78
C SER A 44 1.71 -1.36 15.25
N GLY A 45 1.27 -1.48 16.46
CA GLY A 45 0.84 -2.76 17.05
C GLY A 45 0.52 -2.60 18.52
N PRO A 46 -0.13 -3.60 19.14
CA PRO A 46 -0.37 -3.60 20.57
C PRO A 46 0.95 -3.37 21.32
N ALA A 47 0.93 -2.51 22.33
CA ALA A 47 2.07 -2.25 23.17
C ALA A 47 2.68 -3.60 23.61
N GLN A 48 3.96 -3.79 23.33
CA GLN A 48 4.68 -4.95 23.86
C GLN A 48 4.86 -4.70 25.36
N GLY A 49 3.89 -5.16 26.16
CA GLY A 49 4.09 -5.24 27.60
C GLY A 49 5.33 -6.09 27.86
N ALA A 50 6.20 -5.62 28.74
CA ALA A 50 7.40 -6.32 29.22
C ALA A 50 7.03 -7.55 30.09
N GLY A 51 6.03 -8.34 29.67
CA GLY A 51 5.48 -9.49 30.36
C GLY A 51 5.42 -10.71 29.44
N ASP A 52 6.28 -11.65 29.75
CA ASP A 52 6.20 -13.08 29.47
C ASP A 52 5.81 -13.54 28.05
N SER A 53 6.83 -13.88 27.28
CA SER A 53 6.69 -14.54 25.96
C SER A 53 5.95 -15.89 26.06
N THR A 54 5.93 -16.53 27.23
CA THR A 54 5.25 -17.82 27.49
C THR A 54 3.75 -17.67 27.66
N ALA A 55 3.25 -16.57 28.23
CA ALA A 55 1.81 -16.29 28.32
C ALA A 55 1.16 -16.00 26.94
N ARG A 56 1.94 -15.49 25.98
CA ARG A 56 1.49 -15.26 24.60
C ARG A 56 1.37 -16.53 23.77
N ALA A 57 2.18 -17.53 24.06
CA ALA A 57 2.11 -18.86 23.41
C ALA A 57 0.89 -19.67 23.89
N ALA A 58 0.46 -19.44 25.14
CA ALA A 58 -0.69 -20.13 25.74
C ALA A 58 -2.06 -19.55 25.30
N ALA A 59 -2.10 -18.31 24.78
CA ALA A 59 -3.35 -17.63 24.42
C ALA A 59 -3.84 -17.91 22.98
N GLY A 60 -3.26 -18.82 22.21
CA GLY A 60 -3.82 -19.35 20.93
C GLY A 60 -4.28 -18.32 19.86
N GLU A 61 -4.16 -17.02 20.12
CA GLU A 61 -4.81 -15.97 19.35
C GLU A 61 -3.82 -14.89 18.87
N ARG A 62 -2.77 -15.27 18.17
CA ARG A 62 -1.98 -14.24 17.48
C ARG A 62 -2.67 -13.84 16.19
N ALA A 63 -3.24 -12.62 16.15
CA ALA A 63 -3.66 -12.01 14.91
C ALA A 63 -2.47 -11.91 13.94
N LEU A 64 -2.69 -12.29 12.69
CA LEU A 64 -1.68 -12.21 11.64
C LEU A 64 -1.24 -10.75 11.41
N PRO A 65 0.05 -10.49 11.17
CA PRO A 65 0.49 -9.15 10.80
C PRO A 65 -0.11 -8.72 9.47
N VAL A 66 -0.41 -7.42 9.35
CA VAL A 66 -0.89 -6.80 8.11
C VAL A 66 0.21 -5.97 7.50
N VAL A 67 0.45 -6.17 6.22
CA VAL A 67 1.43 -5.43 5.42
C VAL A 67 0.71 -4.61 4.37
N LEU A 68 0.96 -3.29 4.38
CA LEU A 68 0.27 -2.30 3.55
C LEU A 68 1.24 -1.74 2.50
N LEU A 69 0.91 -1.93 1.22
CA LEU A 69 1.69 -1.48 0.07
C LEU A 69 1.00 -0.31 -0.62
N HIS A 70 1.69 0.82 -0.74
CA HIS A 70 1.15 2.06 -1.29
C HIS A 70 1.21 2.12 -2.83
N GLY A 71 0.50 3.10 -3.42
CA GLY A 71 0.50 3.41 -4.85
C GLY A 71 1.68 4.31 -5.29
N ILE A 72 1.83 4.53 -6.61
CA ILE A 72 2.97 5.22 -7.22
C ILE A 72 3.16 6.67 -6.76
N GLY A 73 2.11 7.40 -6.47
CA GLY A 73 2.16 8.80 -6.00
C GLY A 73 2.04 8.93 -4.47
N SER A 74 2.51 7.92 -3.71
CA SER A 74 2.23 7.82 -2.29
C SER A 74 3.45 7.34 -1.51
N GLY A 75 3.27 6.86 -0.27
CA GLY A 75 4.29 6.35 0.63
C GLY A 75 3.66 5.74 1.88
N ALA A 76 4.48 5.20 2.79
CA ALA A 76 4.01 4.60 4.05
C ALA A 76 3.12 5.52 4.88
N ALA A 77 3.38 6.83 4.83
CA ALA A 77 2.61 7.85 5.55
C ALA A 77 1.14 7.93 5.15
N SER A 78 0.78 7.50 3.93
CA SER A 78 -0.62 7.52 3.47
C SER A 78 -1.52 6.56 4.25
N TRP A 79 -0.95 5.53 4.86
CA TRP A 79 -1.64 4.52 5.65
C TRP A 79 -1.84 4.91 7.13
N LEU A 80 -1.66 6.21 7.47
CA LEU A 80 -1.73 6.71 8.84
C LEU A 80 -2.96 6.23 9.61
N ALA A 81 -4.15 6.32 9.02
CA ALA A 81 -5.39 5.93 9.67
C ALA A 81 -5.46 4.42 9.94
N GLN A 82 -4.94 3.60 9.03
CA GLN A 82 -4.89 2.15 9.18
C GLN A 82 -3.84 1.72 10.22
N LEU A 83 -2.68 2.39 10.26
CA LEU A 83 -1.69 2.21 11.33
C LEU A 83 -2.32 2.48 12.69
N ASP A 84 -3.05 3.59 12.83
CA ASP A 84 -3.70 3.98 14.08
C ASP A 84 -4.80 2.99 14.48
N THR A 85 -5.76 2.74 13.59
CA THR A 85 -6.96 1.97 13.90
C THR A 85 -6.68 0.47 14.04
N LEU A 86 -5.98 -0.14 13.07
CA LEU A 86 -5.71 -1.59 13.09
C LEU A 86 -4.60 -1.95 14.06
N GLY A 87 -3.68 -1.01 14.33
CA GLY A 87 -2.59 -1.18 15.28
C GLY A 87 -3.04 -1.44 16.70
N ALA A 88 -4.27 -1.04 17.07
CA ALA A 88 -4.83 -1.35 18.37
C ALA A 88 -4.95 -2.87 18.65
N SER A 89 -5.15 -3.69 17.61
CA SER A 89 -5.43 -5.13 17.75
C SER A 89 -4.39 -6.06 17.12
N ARG A 90 -3.53 -5.56 16.23
CA ARG A 90 -2.55 -6.38 15.49
C ARG A 90 -1.32 -5.61 15.07
N ARG A 91 -0.26 -6.30 14.69
CA ARG A 91 0.91 -5.69 14.07
C ARG A 91 0.58 -5.22 12.67
N VAL A 92 0.77 -3.94 12.37
CA VAL A 92 0.52 -3.30 11.06
C VAL A 92 1.79 -2.66 10.58
N LEU A 93 2.20 -2.97 9.36
CA LEU A 93 3.40 -2.45 8.73
C LEU A 93 3.02 -1.79 7.41
N ALA A 94 3.34 -0.52 7.26
CA ALA A 94 3.21 0.21 6.01
C ALA A 94 4.61 0.45 5.45
N TRP A 95 4.96 -0.19 4.32
CA TRP A 95 6.28 -0.04 3.75
C TRP A 95 6.43 1.24 2.94
N ASP A 96 7.64 1.73 2.82
CA ASP A 96 8.03 2.58 1.70
C ASP A 96 8.59 1.67 0.61
N ALA A 97 7.97 1.65 -0.56
CA ALA A 97 8.42 0.85 -1.70
C ALA A 97 9.87 1.20 -2.06
N PRO A 98 10.64 0.31 -2.72
CA PRO A 98 11.97 0.65 -3.21
C PRO A 98 12.02 1.99 -3.93
N GLY A 99 12.94 2.86 -3.49
CA GLY A 99 13.09 4.23 -3.99
C GLY A 99 12.17 5.28 -3.35
N TYR A 100 11.29 4.89 -2.41
CA TYR A 100 10.43 5.81 -1.66
C TYR A 100 10.92 5.94 -0.21
N GLY A 101 10.53 7.05 0.44
CA GLY A 101 10.83 7.30 1.85
C GLY A 101 12.30 6.99 2.18
N GLU A 102 12.54 6.07 3.11
CA GLU A 102 13.88 5.64 3.52
C GLU A 102 14.41 4.41 2.73
N SER A 103 13.67 3.94 1.71
CA SER A 103 14.05 2.76 0.92
C SER A 103 15.03 3.09 -0.19
N THR A 104 16.01 2.20 -0.39
CA THR A 104 16.93 2.22 -1.52
C THR A 104 16.18 1.80 -2.80
N PRO A 105 16.42 2.45 -3.96
CA PRO A 105 15.93 1.95 -5.25
C PRO A 105 16.41 0.52 -5.54
N VAL A 106 15.63 -0.26 -6.30
CA VAL A 106 16.12 -1.55 -6.80
C VAL A 106 17.23 -1.36 -7.85
N ALA A 107 18.05 -2.38 -8.05
CA ALA A 107 19.18 -2.29 -8.98
C ALA A 107 18.78 -2.06 -10.46
N PRO A 108 17.74 -2.72 -11.04
CA PRO A 108 17.36 -2.49 -12.43
C PRO A 108 16.81 -1.08 -12.67
N ALA A 109 17.27 -0.40 -13.72
CA ALA A 109 16.75 0.90 -14.13
C ALA A 109 15.29 0.79 -14.62
N SER A 110 14.91 -0.33 -15.24
CA SER A 110 13.55 -0.67 -15.67
C SER A 110 13.08 -1.94 -14.96
N PRO A 111 12.68 -1.85 -13.69
CA PRO A 111 12.34 -3.02 -12.90
C PRO A 111 11.04 -3.69 -13.32
N LEU A 112 10.94 -4.95 -12.95
CA LEU A 112 9.73 -5.76 -13.03
C LEU A 112 9.04 -5.79 -11.64
N ALA A 113 7.78 -6.20 -11.62
CA ALA A 113 7.07 -6.44 -10.36
C ALA A 113 7.78 -7.50 -9.47
N ALA A 114 8.50 -8.42 -10.09
CA ALA A 114 9.34 -9.42 -9.44
C ALA A 114 10.45 -8.83 -8.56
N ASP A 115 11.07 -7.74 -9.01
CA ASP A 115 12.18 -7.10 -8.27
C ASP A 115 11.66 -6.48 -6.96
N TYR A 116 10.47 -5.86 -7.02
CA TYR A 116 9.82 -5.32 -5.83
C TYR A 116 9.28 -6.44 -4.92
N ALA A 117 8.76 -7.52 -5.50
CA ALA A 117 8.32 -8.70 -4.72
C ALA A 117 9.50 -9.37 -4.00
N ALA A 118 10.68 -9.42 -4.60
CA ALA A 118 11.90 -9.91 -3.97
C ALA A 118 12.34 -9.01 -2.80
N SER A 119 12.29 -7.68 -3.00
CA SER A 119 12.57 -6.72 -1.92
C SER A 119 11.57 -6.86 -0.76
N LEU A 120 10.28 -7.08 -1.06
CA LEU A 120 9.26 -7.35 -0.07
C LEU A 120 9.54 -8.64 0.72
N ALA A 121 9.91 -9.73 0.02
CA ALA A 121 10.26 -10.99 0.67
C ALA A 121 11.46 -10.82 1.61
N GLY A 122 12.54 -10.21 1.15
CA GLY A 122 13.72 -9.95 1.96
C GLY A 122 13.44 -9.05 3.19
N TRP A 123 12.52 -8.08 3.04
CA TRP A 123 12.10 -7.26 4.17
C TRP A 123 11.30 -8.04 5.20
N LEU A 124 10.36 -8.89 4.76
CA LEU A 124 9.59 -9.76 5.66
C LEU A 124 10.51 -10.75 6.40
N ASP A 125 11.53 -11.29 5.71
CA ASP A 125 12.52 -12.18 6.31
C ASP A 125 13.35 -11.44 7.40
N ALA A 126 13.82 -10.23 7.10
CA ALA A 126 14.55 -9.40 8.06
C ALA A 126 13.73 -9.04 9.30
N LEU A 127 12.40 -9.00 9.19
CA LEU A 127 11.47 -8.75 10.30
C LEU A 127 10.94 -10.03 10.95
N ALA A 128 11.42 -11.22 10.56
CA ALA A 128 10.95 -12.53 11.00
C ALA A 128 9.42 -12.70 10.86
N ILE A 129 8.86 -12.19 9.76
CA ILE A 129 7.45 -12.35 9.40
C ILE A 129 7.34 -13.51 8.42
N GLU A 130 6.98 -14.68 8.91
CA GLU A 130 6.83 -15.87 8.08
C GLU A 130 5.57 -15.80 7.19
N ARG A 131 4.49 -15.24 7.71
CA ARG A 131 3.20 -15.14 7.02
C ARG A 131 2.46 -13.85 7.39
N CYS A 132 1.73 -13.27 6.43
CA CYS A 132 0.99 -12.02 6.64
C CYS A 132 -0.30 -11.97 5.82
N VAL A 133 -1.17 -11.03 6.19
CA VAL A 133 -2.21 -10.49 5.31
C VAL A 133 -1.59 -9.33 4.53
N LEU A 134 -1.61 -9.42 3.20
CA LEU A 134 -1.03 -8.42 2.32
C LEU A 134 -2.13 -7.55 1.71
N VAL A 135 -2.00 -6.23 1.86
CA VAL A 135 -2.93 -5.24 1.31
C VAL A 135 -2.18 -4.38 0.31
N GLY A 136 -2.54 -4.44 -0.96
CA GLY A 136 -1.90 -3.66 -2.02
C GLY A 136 -2.83 -2.61 -2.61
N HIS A 137 -2.45 -1.33 -2.57
CA HIS A 137 -3.17 -0.24 -3.20
C HIS A 137 -2.52 0.15 -4.53
N SER A 138 -3.30 0.25 -5.61
CA SER A 138 -2.86 0.75 -6.92
C SER A 138 -1.61 0.00 -7.43
N LEU A 139 -0.45 0.66 -7.55
CA LEU A 139 0.84 0.02 -7.86
C LEU A 139 1.20 -1.07 -6.84
N GLY A 140 0.90 -0.86 -5.56
CA GLY A 140 1.12 -1.84 -4.52
C GLY A 140 0.35 -3.15 -4.74
N ALA A 141 -0.78 -3.11 -5.46
CA ALA A 141 -1.52 -4.29 -5.88
C ALA A 141 -0.73 -5.13 -6.90
N ILE A 142 -0.02 -4.48 -7.82
CA ILE A 142 0.89 -5.16 -8.77
C ILE A 142 1.98 -5.92 -8.01
N VAL A 143 2.62 -5.23 -7.05
CA VAL A 143 3.66 -5.86 -6.21
C VAL A 143 3.09 -7.03 -5.41
N ALA A 144 1.89 -6.86 -4.85
CA ALA A 144 1.20 -7.90 -4.08
C ALA A 144 0.86 -9.12 -4.95
N GLY A 145 0.41 -8.93 -6.18
CA GLY A 145 0.14 -10.02 -7.14
C GLY A 145 1.41 -10.78 -7.53
N ALA A 146 2.49 -10.05 -7.83
CA ALA A 146 3.78 -10.66 -8.12
C ALA A 146 4.36 -11.41 -6.92
N PHE A 147 4.15 -10.92 -5.69
CA PHE A 147 4.51 -11.59 -4.46
C PHE A 147 3.68 -12.87 -4.26
N ALA A 148 2.36 -12.79 -4.46
CA ALA A 148 1.47 -13.94 -4.36
C ALA A 148 1.92 -15.09 -5.28
N ARG A 149 2.24 -14.76 -6.53
CA ARG A 149 2.74 -15.74 -7.50
C ARG A 149 4.04 -16.42 -7.09
N ARG A 150 4.95 -15.71 -6.42
CA ARG A 150 6.31 -16.21 -6.10
C ARG A 150 6.44 -16.76 -4.69
N HIS A 151 5.62 -16.30 -3.78
CA HIS A 151 5.71 -16.55 -2.35
C HIS A 151 4.35 -16.92 -1.75
N ALA A 152 3.55 -17.75 -2.45
CA ALA A 152 2.19 -18.11 -2.06
C ALA A 152 2.08 -18.58 -0.60
N GLY A 153 3.04 -19.39 -0.12
CA GLY A 153 3.10 -19.86 1.25
C GLY A 153 3.27 -18.79 2.33
N ARG A 154 3.66 -17.55 1.93
CA ARG A 154 3.81 -16.40 2.84
C ARG A 154 2.52 -15.59 3.04
N LEU A 155 1.46 -15.94 2.31
CA LEU A 155 0.17 -15.24 2.36
C LEU A 155 -0.86 -16.02 3.17
N ALA A 156 -1.48 -15.33 4.12
CA ALA A 156 -2.73 -15.76 4.75
C ALA A 156 -3.94 -15.09 4.07
N GLY A 157 -3.74 -13.94 3.44
CA GLY A 157 -4.74 -13.23 2.67
C GLY A 157 -4.13 -12.17 1.76
N LEU A 158 -4.83 -11.89 0.66
CA LEU A 158 -4.47 -10.88 -0.34
C LEU A 158 -5.66 -9.95 -0.57
N LEU A 159 -5.53 -8.69 -0.18
CA LEU A 159 -6.53 -7.65 -0.44
C LEU A 159 -5.99 -6.63 -1.43
N LEU A 160 -6.66 -6.48 -2.56
CA LEU A 160 -6.31 -5.51 -3.60
C LEU A 160 -7.28 -4.33 -3.53
N VAL A 161 -6.74 -3.14 -3.33
CA VAL A 161 -7.49 -1.89 -3.17
C VAL A 161 -7.23 -1.01 -4.37
N SER A 162 -8.26 -0.67 -5.15
CA SER A 162 -8.13 0.17 -6.35
C SER A 162 -6.96 -0.29 -7.23
N PRO A 163 -6.88 -1.58 -7.63
CA PRO A 163 -5.68 -2.16 -8.21
C PRO A 163 -5.35 -1.58 -9.58
N ALA A 164 -4.10 -1.17 -9.80
CA ALA A 164 -3.57 -0.92 -11.13
C ALA A 164 -3.30 -2.26 -11.83
N ALA A 165 -3.73 -2.38 -13.09
CA ALA A 165 -3.51 -3.60 -13.87
C ALA A 165 -2.07 -3.73 -14.41
N GLY A 166 -1.38 -2.59 -14.56
CA GLY A 166 -0.17 -2.51 -15.37
C GLY A 166 -0.47 -2.39 -16.88
N TYR A 167 0.57 -2.22 -17.66
CA TYR A 167 0.47 -2.09 -19.12
C TYR A 167 1.18 -3.23 -19.87
N GLY A 168 1.67 -4.26 -19.17
CA GLY A 168 2.47 -5.35 -19.74
C GLY A 168 1.74 -6.13 -20.84
N ALA A 169 0.42 -6.26 -20.75
CA ALA A 169 -0.40 -6.88 -21.78
C ALA A 169 -0.71 -5.97 -22.99
N ALA A 170 -0.43 -4.65 -22.91
CA ALA A 170 -0.69 -3.73 -23.99
C ALA A 170 0.41 -3.81 -25.08
N PRO A 171 0.13 -3.37 -26.32
CA PRO A 171 1.15 -3.22 -27.35
C PRO A 171 2.33 -2.36 -26.89
N ALA A 172 3.56 -2.66 -27.34
CA ALA A 172 4.77 -1.98 -26.93
C ALA A 172 4.67 -0.44 -27.07
N ALA A 173 4.16 0.04 -28.20
CA ALA A 173 3.97 1.48 -28.42
C ALA A 173 3.11 2.15 -27.35
N THR A 174 2.01 1.52 -26.95
CA THR A 174 1.12 2.03 -25.89
C THR A 174 1.82 2.03 -24.52
N ARG A 175 2.59 0.99 -24.22
CA ARG A 175 3.37 0.92 -22.97
C ARG A 175 4.39 2.05 -22.89
N ASP A 176 5.14 2.23 -23.98
CA ASP A 176 6.18 3.25 -24.10
C ASP A 176 5.59 4.65 -24.01
N GLU A 177 4.53 4.94 -24.76
CA GLU A 177 3.82 6.21 -24.70
C GLU A 177 3.37 6.57 -23.27
N ARG A 178 2.73 5.64 -22.58
CA ARG A 178 2.25 5.87 -21.20
C ARG A 178 3.36 6.04 -20.20
N ARG A 179 4.45 5.27 -20.34
CA ARG A 179 5.67 5.41 -19.53
C ARG A 179 6.28 6.79 -19.76
N ASP A 180 6.53 7.14 -21.01
CA ASP A 180 7.27 8.35 -21.38
C ASP A 180 6.48 9.62 -21.04
N ALA A 181 5.15 9.62 -21.25
CA ALA A 181 4.30 10.72 -20.82
C ALA A 181 4.37 10.96 -19.30
N ARG A 182 4.42 9.90 -18.50
CA ARG A 182 4.53 10.00 -17.04
C ARG A 182 5.91 10.50 -16.62
N LEU A 183 6.98 10.04 -17.25
CA LEU A 183 8.35 10.48 -17.00
C LEU A 183 8.54 11.94 -17.41
N ALA A 184 8.01 12.34 -18.57
CA ALA A 184 8.02 13.72 -19.04
C ALA A 184 7.29 14.66 -18.07
N MET A 185 6.15 14.24 -17.53
CA MET A 185 5.41 15.01 -16.53
C MET A 185 6.23 15.19 -15.24
N LEU A 186 6.88 14.13 -14.74
CA LEU A 186 7.77 14.24 -13.57
C LEU A 186 8.95 15.18 -13.84
N ALA A 187 9.57 15.07 -15.02
CA ALA A 187 10.69 15.90 -15.40
C ALA A 187 10.31 17.39 -15.50
N ALA A 188 9.12 17.68 -16.05
CA ALA A 188 8.63 19.04 -16.24
C ALA A 188 8.18 19.71 -14.94
N LEU A 189 7.53 18.98 -14.05
CA LEU A 189 6.83 19.53 -12.87
C LEU A 189 7.58 19.31 -11.56
N GLY A 190 8.45 18.30 -11.51
CA GLY A 190 8.99 17.81 -10.25
C GLY A 190 7.91 17.21 -9.34
N PRO A 191 8.29 16.71 -8.15
CA PRO A 191 7.35 16.10 -7.20
C PRO A 191 6.25 17.06 -6.71
N ALA A 192 6.60 18.30 -6.41
CA ALA A 192 5.66 19.30 -5.92
C ALA A 192 4.61 19.67 -6.98
N GLY A 193 5.04 19.97 -8.22
CA GLY A 193 4.13 20.29 -9.31
C GLY A 193 3.27 19.07 -9.72
N LEU A 194 3.84 17.87 -9.64
CA LEU A 194 3.08 16.62 -9.83
C LEU A 194 1.95 16.48 -8.78
N ALA A 195 2.24 16.79 -7.52
CA ALA A 195 1.26 16.77 -6.44
C ALA A 195 0.15 17.80 -6.66
N GLU A 196 0.48 19.02 -7.05
CA GLU A 196 -0.52 20.08 -7.36
C GLU A 196 -1.47 19.65 -8.49
N GLN A 197 -0.96 19.03 -9.56
CA GLN A 197 -1.78 18.67 -10.70
C GLN A 197 -2.57 17.36 -10.52
N ARG A 198 -2.08 16.41 -9.70
CA ARG A 198 -2.60 15.05 -9.69
C ARG A 198 -3.30 14.62 -8.41
N SER A 199 -3.01 15.29 -7.28
CA SER A 199 -3.55 14.84 -5.98
C SER A 199 -5.08 14.87 -5.93
N ALA A 200 -5.71 15.87 -6.53
CA ALA A 200 -7.16 15.99 -6.57
C ALA A 200 -7.84 14.80 -7.29
N ASN A 201 -7.19 14.27 -8.34
CA ASN A 201 -7.73 13.13 -9.10
C ASN A 201 -7.70 11.80 -8.33
N MET A 202 -7.00 11.77 -7.18
CA MET A 202 -6.94 10.59 -6.32
C MET A 202 -8.17 10.43 -5.43
N LEU A 203 -9.05 11.42 -5.37
CA LEU A 203 -10.11 11.52 -4.38
C LEU A 203 -11.46 11.73 -5.07
N SER A 204 -12.53 11.33 -4.38
CA SER A 204 -13.90 11.61 -4.82
C SER A 204 -14.29 13.07 -4.55
N ALA A 205 -15.45 13.47 -5.04
CA ALA A 205 -16.05 14.77 -4.72
C ALA A 205 -16.35 14.92 -3.22
N HIS A 206 -16.51 13.81 -2.50
CA HIS A 206 -16.85 13.76 -1.08
C HIS A 206 -15.66 13.91 -0.13
N ALA A 207 -14.43 13.92 -0.63
CA ALA A 207 -13.23 14.03 0.19
C ALA A 207 -13.18 15.37 0.95
N GLY A 208 -12.91 15.30 2.25
CA GLY A 208 -12.69 16.47 3.09
C GLY A 208 -11.35 17.17 2.79
N GLU A 209 -11.22 18.41 3.24
CA GLU A 209 -10.05 19.25 3.00
C GLU A 209 -8.76 18.65 3.59
N ALA A 210 -8.83 18.07 4.78
CA ALA A 210 -7.69 17.41 5.41
C ALA A 210 -7.17 16.23 4.57
N ALA A 211 -8.06 15.40 3.99
CA ALA A 211 -7.68 14.32 3.11
C ALA A 211 -7.03 14.83 1.81
N ARG A 212 -7.57 15.91 1.22
CA ARG A 212 -7.01 16.56 0.03
C ARG A 212 -5.60 17.08 0.28
N ALA A 213 -5.42 17.81 1.38
CA ALA A 213 -4.12 18.33 1.78
C ALA A 213 -3.14 17.21 2.10
N TRP A 214 -3.59 16.14 2.78
CA TRP A 214 -2.75 14.99 3.11
C TRP A 214 -2.25 14.24 1.87
N VAL A 215 -3.13 13.92 0.93
CA VAL A 215 -2.74 13.26 -0.33
C VAL A 215 -1.75 14.11 -1.10
N ARG A 216 -1.98 15.42 -1.22
CA ARG A 216 -1.05 16.36 -1.88
C ARG A 216 0.30 16.38 -1.17
N ARG A 217 0.32 16.50 0.16
CA ARG A 217 1.55 16.49 0.97
C ARG A 217 2.37 15.22 0.76
N VAL A 218 1.74 14.05 0.85
CA VAL A 218 2.42 12.76 0.68
C VAL A 218 2.95 12.61 -0.76
N MET A 219 2.17 13.01 -1.76
CA MET A 219 2.59 12.95 -3.16
C MET A 219 3.77 13.89 -3.45
N ALA A 220 3.82 15.06 -2.82
CA ALA A 220 4.95 16.00 -2.97
C ALA A 220 6.28 15.47 -2.42
N GLN A 221 6.25 14.43 -1.59
CA GLN A 221 7.45 13.82 -1.00
C GLN A 221 8.02 12.65 -1.81
N VAL A 222 7.43 12.29 -2.95
CA VAL A 222 7.97 11.21 -3.79
C VAL A 222 9.36 11.57 -4.29
N LYS A 223 10.26 10.60 -4.28
CA LYS A 223 11.62 10.78 -4.80
C LYS A 223 11.61 10.51 -6.31
N PRO A 224 12.20 11.38 -7.15
CA PRO A 224 12.20 11.20 -8.61
C PRO A 224 12.73 9.84 -9.07
N ALA A 225 13.82 9.35 -8.47
CA ALA A 225 14.39 8.04 -8.82
C ALA A 225 13.41 6.89 -8.57
N GLY A 226 12.75 6.86 -7.39
CA GLY A 226 11.75 5.85 -7.05
C GLY A 226 10.52 5.93 -7.94
N TYR A 227 10.00 7.13 -8.19
CA TYR A 227 8.86 7.33 -9.08
C TYR A 227 9.17 6.89 -10.52
N THR A 228 10.39 7.15 -11.01
CA THR A 228 10.86 6.69 -12.32
C THR A 228 10.84 5.16 -12.40
N GLN A 229 11.45 4.47 -11.43
CA GLN A 229 11.42 3.01 -11.39
C GLN A 229 10.01 2.44 -11.27
N ALA A 230 9.17 3.03 -10.44
CA ALA A 230 7.76 2.64 -10.31
C ALA A 230 6.96 2.86 -11.62
N THR A 231 7.32 3.88 -12.41
CA THR A 231 6.73 4.11 -13.74
C THR A 231 7.13 3.00 -14.72
N HIS A 232 8.40 2.58 -14.71
CA HIS A 232 8.85 1.42 -15.50
C HIS A 232 8.17 0.13 -15.05
N LEU A 233 8.09 -0.12 -13.73
CA LEU A 233 7.37 -1.27 -13.20
C LEU A 233 5.92 -1.30 -13.69
N LEU A 234 5.22 -0.16 -13.63
CA LEU A 234 3.84 -0.06 -14.11
C LEU A 234 3.71 -0.36 -15.61
N ALA A 235 4.69 0.06 -16.41
CA ALA A 235 4.73 -0.22 -17.84
C ALA A 235 4.95 -1.72 -18.15
N ASN A 236 5.77 -2.39 -17.33
CA ASN A 236 6.17 -3.78 -17.54
C ASN A 236 5.20 -4.81 -16.96
N ALA A 237 4.36 -4.43 -15.99
CA ALA A 237 3.55 -5.36 -15.19
C ALA A 237 2.25 -5.77 -15.86
N ASP A 238 1.82 -7.00 -15.59
CA ASP A 238 0.50 -7.54 -15.88
C ASP A 238 -0.03 -8.26 -14.64
N LEU A 239 -0.79 -7.52 -13.82
CA LEU A 239 -1.36 -8.04 -12.58
C LEU A 239 -2.33 -9.20 -12.84
N ALA A 240 -3.12 -9.13 -13.92
CA ALA A 240 -4.10 -10.17 -14.24
C ALA A 240 -3.39 -11.51 -14.53
N ALA A 241 -2.29 -11.47 -15.28
CA ALA A 241 -1.48 -12.65 -15.56
C ALA A 241 -0.83 -13.23 -14.28
N ASP A 242 -0.32 -12.37 -13.39
CA ASP A 242 0.26 -12.82 -12.11
C ASP A 242 -0.80 -13.50 -11.22
N LEU A 243 -2.01 -12.94 -11.11
CA LEU A 243 -3.10 -13.51 -10.34
C LEU A 243 -3.61 -14.83 -10.94
N ALA A 244 -3.77 -14.90 -12.26
CA ALA A 244 -4.18 -16.14 -12.94
C ALA A 244 -3.15 -17.25 -12.73
N ALA A 245 -1.85 -16.93 -12.85
CA ALA A 245 -0.77 -17.88 -12.62
C ALA A 245 -0.73 -18.33 -11.16
N TRP A 246 -0.91 -17.43 -10.20
CA TRP A 246 -0.98 -17.78 -8.79
C TRP A 246 -2.14 -18.70 -8.47
N ARG A 247 -3.33 -18.42 -8.99
CA ARG A 247 -4.51 -19.28 -8.82
C ARG A 247 -4.29 -20.70 -9.38
N ALA A 248 -3.64 -20.80 -10.53
CA ALA A 248 -3.36 -22.09 -11.15
C ALA A 248 -2.40 -22.96 -10.33
N MET A 249 -1.60 -22.36 -9.43
CA MET A 249 -0.64 -23.06 -8.57
C MET A 249 -1.21 -23.41 -7.19
N THR A 250 -2.32 -22.78 -6.78
CA THR A 250 -2.92 -22.96 -5.46
C THR A 250 -4.17 -23.83 -5.59
N ASP A 251 -4.25 -24.91 -4.82
CA ASP A 251 -5.47 -25.71 -4.72
C ASP A 251 -6.52 -24.95 -3.89
N ALA A 252 -7.78 -25.38 -4.01
CA ALA A 252 -8.90 -24.71 -3.34
C ALA A 252 -8.83 -24.77 -1.80
N ALA A 253 -8.09 -25.72 -1.24
CA ALA A 253 -7.98 -25.94 0.21
C ALA A 253 -6.84 -25.12 0.85
N GLY A 254 -5.77 -24.82 0.08
CA GLY A 254 -4.60 -24.08 0.56
C GLY A 254 -4.53 -22.62 0.10
N ALA A 255 -5.50 -22.19 -0.72
CA ALA A 255 -5.49 -20.82 -1.26
C ALA A 255 -5.73 -19.77 -0.15
N ALA A 256 -4.83 -18.79 -0.05
CA ALA A 256 -5.05 -17.60 0.76
C ALA A 256 -6.35 -16.91 0.31
N ARG A 257 -7.09 -16.33 1.25
CA ARG A 257 -8.27 -15.52 0.93
C ARG A 257 -7.91 -14.35 0.06
N VAL A 258 -8.73 -14.06 -0.96
CA VAL A 258 -8.56 -12.93 -1.87
C VAL A 258 -9.80 -12.07 -1.85
N GLU A 259 -9.62 -10.76 -1.80
CA GLU A 259 -10.68 -9.79 -2.09
C GLU A 259 -10.12 -8.66 -2.96
N VAL A 260 -10.98 -8.09 -3.80
CA VAL A 260 -10.69 -6.91 -4.63
C VAL A 260 -11.76 -5.86 -4.33
N MET A 261 -11.33 -4.64 -4.01
CA MET A 261 -12.24 -3.51 -3.77
C MET A 261 -11.79 -2.25 -4.50
N VAL A 262 -12.76 -1.41 -4.83
CA VAL A 262 -12.53 -0.14 -5.53
C VAL A 262 -13.53 0.90 -5.08
N GLY A 263 -13.12 2.18 -5.04
CA GLY A 263 -14.04 3.30 -4.85
C GLY A 263 -15.00 3.45 -6.02
N ALA A 264 -16.27 3.73 -5.76
CA ALA A 264 -17.28 3.92 -6.82
C ALA A 264 -16.95 5.11 -7.74
N GLU A 265 -16.20 6.10 -7.23
CA GLU A 265 -15.81 7.32 -7.92
C GLU A 265 -14.29 7.32 -8.26
N ASP A 266 -13.67 6.14 -8.31
CA ASP A 266 -12.27 6.01 -8.70
C ASP A 266 -12.10 6.31 -10.20
N GLY A 267 -11.56 7.49 -10.51
CA GLY A 267 -11.25 7.92 -11.88
C GLY A 267 -9.88 7.47 -12.39
N ILE A 268 -9.04 6.87 -11.55
CA ILE A 268 -7.68 6.39 -11.90
C ILE A 268 -7.72 4.92 -12.33
N THR A 269 -8.33 4.08 -11.51
CA THR A 269 -8.58 2.67 -11.77
C THR A 269 -10.08 2.40 -11.60
N PRO A 270 -10.90 2.80 -12.58
CA PRO A 270 -12.35 2.77 -12.42
C PRO A 270 -12.89 1.35 -12.24
N PRO A 271 -14.11 1.19 -11.68
CA PRO A 271 -14.70 -0.11 -11.38
C PRO A 271 -14.62 -1.12 -12.53
N ASN A 272 -14.90 -0.72 -13.76
CA ASN A 272 -14.83 -1.59 -14.93
C ASN A 272 -13.40 -2.10 -15.23
N ALA A 273 -12.37 -1.35 -14.88
CA ALA A 273 -10.99 -1.81 -14.99
C ALA A 273 -10.65 -2.80 -13.86
N CYS A 274 -11.17 -2.57 -12.65
CA CYS A 274 -10.96 -3.45 -11.49
C CYS A 274 -11.76 -4.76 -11.61
N GLU A 275 -12.89 -4.80 -12.31
CA GLU A 275 -13.65 -6.03 -12.59
C GLU A 275 -12.78 -7.08 -13.29
N ARG A 276 -11.91 -6.67 -14.23
CA ARG A 276 -10.99 -7.60 -14.90
C ARG A 276 -9.97 -8.20 -13.94
N ILE A 277 -9.52 -7.42 -12.98
CA ILE A 277 -8.60 -7.91 -11.94
C ILE A 277 -9.31 -8.83 -10.97
N ALA A 278 -10.53 -8.51 -10.55
CA ALA A 278 -11.36 -9.35 -9.71
C ALA A 278 -11.66 -10.69 -10.40
N ALA A 279 -12.00 -10.69 -11.69
CA ALA A 279 -12.20 -11.89 -12.49
C ALA A 279 -10.93 -12.76 -12.58
N ALA A 280 -9.76 -12.14 -12.83
CA ALA A 280 -8.46 -12.84 -12.82
C ALA A 280 -8.14 -13.45 -11.44
N ALA A 281 -8.52 -12.77 -10.36
CA ALA A 281 -8.42 -13.27 -9.00
C ALA A 281 -9.52 -14.32 -8.65
N GLY A 282 -10.54 -14.49 -9.49
CA GLY A 282 -11.66 -15.42 -9.28
C GLY A 282 -12.61 -15.01 -8.17
N VAL A 283 -12.78 -13.73 -7.94
CA VAL A 283 -13.63 -13.16 -6.89
C VAL A 283 -14.54 -12.06 -7.45
N ALA A 284 -15.60 -11.74 -6.71
CA ALA A 284 -16.43 -10.57 -7.03
C ALA A 284 -15.73 -9.27 -6.64
N LEU A 285 -15.93 -8.23 -7.43
CA LEU A 285 -15.48 -6.89 -7.10
C LEU A 285 -16.37 -6.28 -6.01
N ARG A 286 -15.76 -5.74 -4.95
CA ARG A 286 -16.45 -4.92 -3.97
C ARG A 286 -16.35 -3.45 -4.36
N ILE A 287 -17.47 -2.80 -4.62
CA ILE A 287 -17.53 -1.35 -4.86
C ILE A 287 -17.81 -0.62 -3.56
N VAL A 288 -16.97 0.36 -3.21
CA VAL A 288 -17.11 1.17 -2.00
C VAL A 288 -17.76 2.52 -2.39
N PRO A 289 -18.99 2.80 -1.98
CA PRO A 289 -19.69 4.03 -2.38
C PRO A 289 -19.01 5.28 -1.80
N ARG A 290 -19.11 6.39 -2.53
CA ARG A 290 -18.58 7.71 -2.12
C ARG A 290 -17.10 7.65 -1.77
N ALA A 291 -16.31 7.02 -2.61
CA ALA A 291 -14.86 6.92 -2.46
C ALA A 291 -14.18 6.96 -3.83
N GLY A 292 -13.07 7.67 -3.92
CA GLY A 292 -12.19 7.73 -5.07
C GLY A 292 -11.06 6.70 -4.98
N HIS A 293 -9.95 6.98 -5.68
CA HIS A 293 -8.79 6.10 -5.77
C HIS A 293 -8.08 5.90 -4.42
N ALA A 294 -7.85 6.99 -3.69
CA ALA A 294 -7.25 6.95 -2.35
C ALA A 294 -8.34 6.86 -1.26
N GLY A 295 -9.33 5.98 -1.43
CA GLY A 295 -10.47 5.83 -0.54
C GLY A 295 -10.07 5.55 0.92
N TYR A 296 -8.95 4.87 1.14
CA TYR A 296 -8.41 4.61 2.48
C TYR A 296 -7.90 5.86 3.20
N VAL A 297 -7.67 6.96 2.47
CA VAL A 297 -7.33 8.27 3.03
C VAL A 297 -8.57 9.13 3.23
N GLU A 298 -9.51 9.14 2.26
CA GLU A 298 -10.69 10.02 2.33
C GLU A 298 -11.84 9.48 3.18
N ALA A 299 -11.95 8.14 3.33
CA ALA A 299 -12.96 7.45 4.14
C ALA A 299 -12.28 6.43 5.07
N PRO A 300 -11.38 6.91 5.97
CA PRO A 300 -10.44 6.07 6.69
C PRO A 300 -11.13 5.06 7.62
N GLU A 301 -12.20 5.43 8.30
CA GLU A 301 -12.95 4.53 9.19
C GLU A 301 -13.55 3.37 8.41
N ARG A 302 -14.16 3.67 7.25
CA ARG A 302 -14.78 2.66 6.38
C ARG A 302 -13.74 1.68 5.84
N TYR A 303 -12.62 2.18 5.33
CA TYR A 303 -11.58 1.31 4.80
C TYR A 303 -10.87 0.52 5.89
N SER A 304 -10.62 1.11 7.06
CA SER A 304 -10.09 0.38 8.22
C SER A 304 -11.01 -0.75 8.66
N ALA A 305 -12.33 -0.51 8.70
CA ALA A 305 -13.31 -1.54 9.02
C ALA A 305 -13.33 -2.68 7.98
N LEU A 306 -13.28 -2.35 6.67
CA LEU A 306 -13.23 -3.35 5.60
C LEU A 306 -11.95 -4.19 5.64
N ILE A 307 -10.79 -3.55 5.81
CA ILE A 307 -9.49 -4.22 5.95
C ILE A 307 -9.49 -5.09 7.22
N GLY A 308 -9.96 -4.55 8.35
CA GLY A 308 -10.04 -5.28 9.61
C GLY A 308 -10.93 -6.53 9.53
N ALA A 309 -12.10 -6.42 8.89
CA ALA A 309 -13.00 -7.54 8.66
C ALA A 309 -12.37 -8.60 7.73
N PHE A 310 -11.63 -8.19 6.69
CA PHE A 310 -10.87 -9.11 5.85
C PHE A 310 -9.80 -9.85 6.66
N CYS A 311 -9.04 -9.13 7.47
CA CYS A 311 -8.01 -9.72 8.33
C CYS A 311 -8.58 -10.73 9.33
N ALA A 312 -9.73 -10.44 9.95
CA ALA A 312 -10.39 -11.36 10.88
C ALA A 312 -10.74 -12.70 10.20
N ARG A 313 -11.26 -12.65 8.96
CA ARG A 313 -11.54 -13.87 8.18
C ARG A 313 -10.27 -14.65 7.83
N CYS A 314 -9.15 -13.96 7.60
CA CYS A 314 -7.86 -14.62 7.39
C CYS A 314 -7.34 -15.30 8.66
N ASP A 315 -7.49 -14.65 9.82
CA ASP A 315 -7.12 -15.21 11.12
C ASP A 315 -7.92 -16.47 11.45
N GLU A 316 -9.23 -16.47 11.16
CA GLU A 316 -10.11 -17.65 11.35
C GLU A 316 -9.67 -18.82 10.49
N SER A 317 -9.41 -18.58 9.19
CA SER A 317 -8.95 -19.62 8.28
C SER A 317 -7.59 -20.20 8.69
N TRP A 318 -6.70 -19.33 9.16
CA TRP A 318 -5.38 -19.74 9.63
C TRP A 318 -5.43 -20.63 10.89
N ARG A 319 -6.36 -20.35 11.80
CA ARG A 319 -6.55 -21.17 13.01
C ARG A 319 -7.16 -22.55 12.74
N GLN A 320 -7.81 -22.71 11.59
CA GLN A 320 -8.47 -23.96 11.19
C GLN A 320 -7.58 -24.86 10.31
N ALA A 321 -6.47 -24.33 9.77
CA ALA A 321 -5.51 -25.05 8.93
C ALA A 321 -4.36 -25.64 9.75
#